data_b70838b4ae3d255e617dc682b35d0d4e
#
_entry.id   b70838b4ae3d255e617dc682b35d0d4e
#
_cell.length_a   1.000
_cell.length_b   1.000
_cell.length_c   1.000
_cell.angle_alpha   90.00
_cell.angle_beta   90.00
_cell.angle_gamma   90.00
#
_symmetry.space_group_name_H-M   'P 1'
#
loop_
_entity.id
_entity.type
_entity.pdbx_description
1 polymer ?
#
loop_
_entity_poly.entity_id
_entity_poly.type
_entity_poly.pdbx_seq_one_letter_code
_entity_poly.pdbx_strand_id
1 'polypeptide(L)'
;MYLKDSILHKIQSYNDPFPHWELDSPLSGEMIGELQNVKISDAPRSFDGTRAADEGGDGIDGKLRVFLEKDNSNLLPYGMELIEDLKNKEVIDAVQEKIKKDLTNSYIRVEYIADRKGFWLKPHLDIPEKLMTMMLFINTYNESEKLGTDFYDLDMKLVKTIPYKHNSGYFFASGNNTWHGLEKKEIKIERRCMQINYVTFPTSWPING
;
A
#
# COMPACT_ATOMS: atom_id res chain seq x y z
N MET A 1 -5.50 4.98 -17.20
CA MET A 1 -6.30 5.65 -16.14
C MET A 1 -7.12 4.64 -15.32
N TYR A 2 -6.52 3.51 -14.99
CA TYR A 2 -7.21 2.40 -14.28
C TYR A 2 -7.47 2.73 -12.81
N LEU A 3 -6.46 3.32 -12.11
CA LEU A 3 -6.61 3.68 -10.70
C LEU A 3 -7.69 4.73 -10.51
N LYS A 4 -7.69 5.78 -11.33
CA LYS A 4 -8.74 6.80 -11.33
C LYS A 4 -10.13 6.19 -11.51
N ASP A 5 -10.33 5.31 -12.51
CA ASP A 5 -11.59 4.64 -12.76
C ASP A 5 -12.04 3.77 -11.57
N SER A 6 -11.09 3.03 -10.98
CA SER A 6 -11.35 2.21 -9.79
C SER A 6 -11.80 3.06 -8.60
N ILE A 7 -11.12 4.18 -8.32
CA ILE A 7 -11.47 5.06 -7.20
C ILE A 7 -12.81 5.76 -7.40
N LEU A 8 -13.12 6.17 -8.64
CA LEU A 8 -14.33 6.94 -8.91
C LEU A 8 -15.58 6.07 -9.11
N HIS A 9 -15.42 4.84 -9.64
CA HIS A 9 -16.57 4.08 -10.18
C HIS A 9 -16.68 2.62 -9.69
N LYS A 10 -15.59 2.02 -9.14
CA LYS A 10 -15.57 0.59 -8.79
C LYS A 10 -15.21 0.32 -7.34
N ILE A 11 -15.43 1.32 -6.49
CA ILE A 11 -15.07 1.27 -5.08
C ILE A 11 -16.20 0.66 -4.24
N GLN A 12 -15.83 -0.14 -3.25
CA GLN A 12 -16.74 -0.66 -2.23
C GLN A 12 -16.36 -0.10 -0.86
N SER A 13 -17.33 0.43 -0.12
CA SER A 13 -17.11 1.09 1.17
C SER A 13 -17.49 0.17 2.32
N TYR A 14 -16.65 0.15 3.36
CA TYR A 14 -16.84 -0.61 4.59
C TYR A 14 -16.57 0.27 5.80
N ASN A 15 -17.15 -0.06 6.96
CA ASN A 15 -16.99 0.70 8.20
C ASN A 15 -16.42 -0.13 9.35
N ASP A 16 -16.29 -1.43 9.20
CA ASP A 16 -15.86 -2.35 10.25
C ASP A 16 -14.51 -3.00 9.87
N PRO A 17 -13.49 -2.98 10.77
CA PRO A 17 -13.44 -2.35 12.10
C PRO A 17 -13.23 -0.83 12.08
N PHE A 18 -12.93 -0.25 10.93
CA PHE A 18 -12.81 1.19 10.69
C PHE A 18 -13.16 1.49 9.23
N PRO A 19 -13.47 2.75 8.87
CA PRO A 19 -13.78 3.13 7.49
C PRO A 19 -12.63 2.80 6.54
N HIS A 20 -12.93 2.00 5.53
CA HIS A 20 -11.99 1.64 4.46
C HIS A 20 -12.74 1.38 3.15
N TRP A 21 -12.00 1.40 2.06
CA TRP A 21 -12.54 1.26 0.71
C TRP A 21 -11.73 0.23 -0.05
N GLU A 22 -12.42 -0.75 -0.61
CA GLU A 22 -11.80 -1.77 -1.47
C GLU A 22 -11.92 -1.37 -2.93
N LEU A 23 -10.87 -1.64 -3.70
CA LEU A 23 -10.70 -1.28 -5.10
C LEU A 23 -10.74 -2.54 -5.96
N ASP A 24 -11.47 -2.50 -7.06
CA ASP A 24 -11.47 -3.54 -8.07
C ASP A 24 -10.71 -3.07 -9.31
N SER A 25 -9.81 -3.92 -9.81
CA SER A 25 -9.05 -3.74 -11.05
C SER A 25 -8.35 -2.37 -11.16
N PRO A 26 -7.61 -1.91 -10.11
CA PRO A 26 -7.00 -0.57 -10.10
C PRO A 26 -5.77 -0.42 -11.02
N LEU A 27 -5.21 -1.51 -11.54
CA LEU A 27 -3.97 -1.49 -12.33
C LEU A 27 -4.20 -1.95 -13.78
N SER A 28 -3.47 -1.34 -14.72
CA SER A 28 -3.37 -1.85 -16.10
C SER A 28 -2.51 -3.11 -16.16
N GLY A 29 -2.59 -3.86 -17.28
CA GLY A 29 -1.72 -5.01 -17.50
C GLY A 29 -0.24 -4.64 -17.52
N GLU A 30 0.08 -3.47 -18.09
CA GLU A 30 1.44 -2.94 -18.16
C GLU A 30 1.96 -2.59 -16.76
N MET A 31 1.15 -1.94 -15.93
CA MET A 31 1.50 -1.62 -14.54
C MET A 31 1.71 -2.89 -13.70
N ILE A 32 0.87 -3.90 -13.90
CA ILE A 32 1.04 -5.23 -13.27
C ILE A 32 2.38 -5.83 -13.70
N GLY A 33 2.70 -5.79 -15.00
CA GLY A 33 3.98 -6.25 -15.52
C GLY A 33 5.18 -5.51 -14.94
N GLU A 34 5.10 -4.19 -14.82
CA GLU A 34 6.14 -3.38 -14.18
C GLU A 34 6.31 -3.78 -12.71
N LEU A 35 5.23 -3.79 -11.94
CA LEU A 35 5.26 -4.16 -10.53
C LEU A 35 5.79 -5.59 -10.31
N GLN A 36 5.47 -6.52 -11.19
CA GLN A 36 5.98 -7.89 -11.12
C GLN A 36 7.48 -7.97 -11.40
N ASN A 37 8.00 -7.18 -12.35
CA ASN A 37 9.36 -7.30 -12.87
C ASN A 37 10.36 -6.35 -12.21
N VAL A 38 9.90 -5.35 -11.43
CA VAL A 38 10.82 -4.47 -10.72
C VAL A 38 11.74 -5.28 -9.79
N LYS A 39 13.05 -5.03 -9.91
CA LYS A 39 14.05 -5.72 -9.08
C LYS A 39 14.04 -5.12 -7.68
N ILE A 40 13.75 -5.92 -6.70
CA ILE A 40 13.81 -5.55 -5.28
C ILE A 40 14.92 -6.36 -4.63
N SER A 41 15.90 -5.63 -4.10
CA SER A 41 17.12 -6.23 -3.53
C SER A 41 16.82 -7.11 -2.31
N ASP A 42 17.56 -8.21 -2.19
CA ASP A 42 17.62 -9.08 -1.01
C ASP A 42 18.65 -8.59 0.03
N ALA A 43 19.32 -7.48 -0.24
CA ALA A 43 20.37 -6.99 0.65
C ALA A 43 19.84 -6.74 2.06
N PRO A 44 20.58 -7.18 3.10
CA PRO A 44 20.24 -6.89 4.49
C PRO A 44 20.07 -5.38 4.66
N ARG A 45 18.99 -4.98 5.33
CA ARG A 45 18.76 -3.58 5.68
C ARG A 45 19.26 -3.34 7.08
N SER A 46 19.89 -2.20 7.30
CA SER A 46 20.08 -1.71 8.66
C SER A 46 18.71 -1.24 9.18
N PHE A 47 18.14 -1.99 10.08
CA PHE A 47 16.92 -1.61 10.78
C PHE A 47 17.30 -0.79 12.01
N ASP A 48 16.64 0.33 12.20
CA ASP A 48 16.78 1.14 13.41
C ASP A 48 15.78 0.75 14.51
N GLY A 49 14.91 -0.23 14.21
CA GLY A 49 13.89 -0.73 15.13
C GLY A 49 12.71 0.21 15.39
N THR A 50 12.66 1.35 14.70
CA THR A 50 11.63 2.36 14.95
C THR A 50 10.33 2.09 14.19
N ARG A 51 10.35 1.24 13.16
CA ARG A 51 9.19 0.93 12.32
C ARG A 51 8.70 -0.49 12.55
N ALA A 52 7.38 -0.67 12.60
CA ALA A 52 6.78 -1.99 12.71
C ALA A 52 7.25 -2.97 11.60
N ALA A 53 7.49 -2.45 10.39
CA ALA A 53 8.02 -3.23 9.27
C ALA A 53 9.47 -3.71 9.47
N ASP A 54 10.21 -3.12 10.41
CA ASP A 54 11.59 -3.45 10.71
C ASP A 54 11.69 -4.50 11.82
N GLU A 55 10.61 -4.70 12.60
CA GLU A 55 10.55 -5.65 13.71
C GLU A 55 10.01 -7.04 13.32
N GLY A 56 9.45 -7.16 12.11
CA GLY A 56 8.83 -8.40 11.64
C GLY A 56 9.83 -9.29 10.91
N GLY A 57 9.79 -10.59 11.25
CA GLY A 57 10.57 -11.61 10.60
C GLY A 57 11.54 -12.33 11.54
N ASP A 58 11.62 -13.64 11.44
CA ASP A 58 12.51 -14.50 12.24
C ASP A 58 13.96 -14.37 11.76
N GLY A 59 14.57 -13.18 11.89
CA GLY A 59 15.93 -12.90 11.40
C GLY A 59 16.05 -12.78 9.89
N ILE A 60 14.93 -12.65 9.20
CA ILE A 60 14.85 -12.40 7.78
C ILE A 60 14.43 -10.95 7.57
N ASP A 61 14.99 -10.35 6.56
CA ASP A 61 14.76 -8.98 6.16
C ASP A 61 13.30 -8.57 6.32
N GLY A 62 13.07 -7.44 6.95
CA GLY A 62 11.76 -6.80 6.98
C GLY A 62 11.24 -6.56 5.56
N LYS A 63 10.28 -5.73 5.43
CA LYS A 63 9.65 -5.37 4.17
C LYS A 63 10.67 -4.93 3.10
N LEU A 64 10.92 -5.78 2.10
CA LEU A 64 11.78 -5.47 0.96
C LEU A 64 11.03 -4.52 0.01
N ARG A 65 11.66 -3.40 -0.37
CA ARG A 65 10.99 -2.36 -1.15
C ARG A 65 11.92 -1.51 -1.99
N VAL A 66 11.35 -0.96 -3.07
CA VAL A 66 11.92 0.12 -3.87
C VAL A 66 10.93 1.28 -3.86
N PHE A 67 11.41 2.47 -3.56
CA PHE A 67 10.60 3.69 -3.69
C PHE A 67 10.61 4.18 -5.13
N LEU A 68 9.47 4.68 -5.59
CA LEU A 68 9.42 5.44 -6.83
C LEU A 68 9.91 6.86 -6.54
N GLU A 69 11.05 7.20 -7.09
CA GLU A 69 11.73 8.48 -6.93
C GLU A 69 12.10 9.08 -8.30
N LYS A 70 12.51 10.33 -8.33
CA LYS A 70 12.91 10.99 -9.60
C LYS A 70 14.07 10.30 -10.31
N ASP A 71 15.00 9.75 -9.56
CA ASP A 71 16.20 9.11 -10.09
C ASP A 71 15.95 7.77 -10.79
N ASN A 72 14.85 7.08 -10.45
CA ASN A 72 14.45 5.81 -11.07
C ASN A 72 13.15 5.88 -11.89
N SER A 73 12.53 7.05 -12.00
CA SER A 73 11.23 7.23 -12.66
C SER A 73 11.24 6.87 -14.15
N ASN A 74 12.40 7.01 -14.82
CA ASN A 74 12.58 6.59 -16.21
C ASN A 74 12.57 5.06 -16.40
N LEU A 75 12.80 4.30 -15.34
CA LEU A 75 12.75 2.84 -15.33
C LEU A 75 11.37 2.29 -14.93
N LEU A 76 10.48 3.17 -14.47
CA LEU A 76 9.17 2.84 -13.92
C LEU A 76 8.08 3.73 -14.56
N PRO A 77 7.91 3.66 -15.90
CA PRO A 77 7.02 4.57 -16.62
C PRO A 77 5.55 4.44 -16.21
N TYR A 78 5.09 3.24 -15.88
CA TYR A 78 3.71 3.01 -15.45
C TYR A 78 3.48 3.46 -14.01
N GLY A 79 4.51 3.42 -13.16
CA GLY A 79 4.49 4.09 -11.85
C GLY A 79 4.33 5.60 -11.98
N MET A 80 4.88 6.21 -13.04
CA MET A 80 4.66 7.63 -13.33
C MET A 80 3.23 7.93 -13.78
N GLU A 81 2.60 7.08 -14.57
CA GLU A 81 1.17 7.21 -14.91
C GLU A 81 0.29 7.14 -13.65
N LEU A 82 0.68 6.28 -12.70
CA LEU A 82 0.00 6.17 -11.41
C LEU A 82 0.12 7.47 -10.58
N ILE A 83 1.29 8.11 -10.58
CA ILE A 83 1.49 9.42 -9.93
C ILE A 83 0.57 10.48 -10.57
N GLU A 84 0.42 10.49 -11.88
CA GLU A 84 -0.49 11.43 -12.57
C GLU A 84 -1.97 11.17 -12.20
N ASP A 85 -2.39 9.91 -12.11
CA ASP A 85 -3.73 9.57 -11.63
C ASP A 85 -3.94 10.08 -10.18
N LEU A 86 -2.96 9.88 -9.29
CA LEU A 86 -3.03 10.32 -7.89
C LEU A 86 -3.01 11.85 -7.72
N LYS A 87 -2.41 12.59 -8.65
CA LYS A 87 -2.43 14.05 -8.70
C LYS A 87 -3.69 14.62 -9.36
N ASN A 88 -4.47 13.78 -10.02
CA ASN A 88 -5.68 14.23 -10.68
C ASN A 88 -6.67 14.81 -9.67
N LYS A 89 -7.17 16.01 -9.96
CA LYS A 89 -8.08 16.75 -9.04
C LYS A 89 -9.31 15.93 -8.65
N GLU A 90 -9.94 15.22 -9.58
CA GLU A 90 -11.12 14.41 -9.28
C GLU A 90 -10.80 13.25 -8.33
N VAL A 91 -9.60 12.65 -8.46
CA VAL A 91 -9.11 11.61 -7.54
C VAL A 91 -8.84 12.19 -6.17
N ILE A 92 -8.14 13.33 -6.10
CA ILE A 92 -7.86 14.02 -4.84
C ILE A 92 -9.17 14.37 -4.12
N ASP A 93 -10.12 15.00 -4.81
CA ASP A 93 -11.41 15.39 -4.24
C ASP A 93 -12.19 14.17 -3.72
N ALA A 94 -12.24 13.09 -4.51
CA ALA A 94 -12.92 11.85 -4.14
C ALA A 94 -12.26 11.16 -2.93
N VAL A 95 -10.93 11.15 -2.86
CA VAL A 95 -10.20 10.57 -1.72
C VAL A 95 -10.39 11.44 -0.48
N GLN A 96 -10.24 12.77 -0.57
CA GLN A 96 -10.47 13.71 0.53
C GLN A 96 -11.87 13.59 1.13
N GLU A 97 -12.89 13.48 0.26
CA GLU A 97 -14.27 13.28 0.69
C GLU A 97 -14.43 12.03 1.56
N LYS A 98 -13.77 10.94 1.16
CA LYS A 98 -13.84 9.67 1.88
C LYS A 98 -13.05 9.69 3.19
N ILE A 99 -11.79 10.07 3.13
CA ILE A 99 -10.89 10.01 4.30
C ILE A 99 -11.07 11.16 5.29
N LYS A 100 -11.82 12.21 4.90
CA LYS A 100 -12.06 13.43 5.71
C LYS A 100 -10.76 14.13 6.13
N LYS A 101 -9.76 14.14 5.25
CA LYS A 101 -8.48 14.83 5.44
C LYS A 101 -8.15 15.69 4.23
N ASP A 102 -7.55 16.86 4.48
CA ASP A 102 -7.04 17.74 3.43
C ASP A 102 -5.72 17.18 2.86
N LEU A 103 -5.67 17.00 1.55
CA LEU A 103 -4.49 16.53 0.82
C LEU A 103 -3.77 17.66 0.08
N THR A 104 -4.26 18.90 0.12
CA THR A 104 -3.81 20.02 -0.73
C THR A 104 -2.29 20.28 -0.65
N ASN A 105 -1.69 20.12 0.53
CA ASN A 105 -0.26 20.36 0.76
C ASN A 105 0.49 19.07 1.09
N SER A 106 0.01 17.94 0.58
CA SER A 106 0.63 16.66 0.81
C SER A 106 1.55 16.24 -0.34
N TYR A 107 2.24 15.14 -0.12
CA TYR A 107 3.12 14.50 -1.08
C TYR A 107 2.68 13.05 -1.27
N ILE A 108 2.92 12.51 -2.45
CA ILE A 108 2.68 11.10 -2.75
C ILE A 108 3.96 10.31 -2.47
N ARG A 109 3.84 9.16 -1.82
CA ARG A 109 4.90 8.18 -1.65
C ARG A 109 4.43 6.84 -2.20
N VAL A 110 5.22 6.26 -3.11
CA VAL A 110 4.95 4.96 -3.72
C VAL A 110 6.09 4.00 -3.41
N GLU A 111 5.73 2.82 -2.92
CA GLU A 111 6.67 1.74 -2.58
C GLU A 111 6.28 0.48 -3.36
N TYR A 112 7.22 -0.06 -4.14
CA TYR A 112 7.13 -1.40 -4.72
C TYR A 112 7.65 -2.41 -3.70
N ILE A 113 6.88 -3.43 -3.37
CA ILE A 113 7.11 -4.32 -2.24
C ILE A 113 7.15 -5.77 -2.72
N ALA A 114 8.10 -6.53 -2.16
CA ALA A 114 8.19 -7.97 -2.27
C ALA A 114 8.33 -8.57 -0.86
N ASP A 115 7.26 -9.12 -0.33
CA ASP A 115 7.33 -9.85 0.92
C ASP A 115 7.62 -11.33 0.62
N ARG A 116 8.60 -11.90 1.31
CA ARG A 116 9.10 -13.25 1.08
C ARG A 116 8.87 -14.17 2.28
N LYS A 117 9.24 -15.42 2.12
CA LYS A 117 9.10 -16.44 3.16
C LYS A 117 9.59 -15.93 4.52
N GLY A 118 8.73 -16.06 5.53
CA GLY A 118 9.00 -15.61 6.89
C GLY A 118 8.57 -14.17 7.20
N PHE A 119 8.19 -13.37 6.21
CA PHE A 119 7.68 -12.02 6.46
C PHE A 119 6.33 -12.06 7.19
N TRP A 120 6.20 -11.20 8.16
CA TRP A 120 4.95 -10.88 8.87
C TRP A 120 5.07 -9.45 9.41
N LEU A 121 3.96 -8.86 9.78
CA LEU A 121 3.92 -7.51 10.30
C LEU A 121 2.99 -7.47 11.50
N LYS A 122 3.52 -7.15 12.66
CA LYS A 122 2.70 -7.03 13.88
C LYS A 122 1.61 -5.97 13.70
N PRO A 123 0.49 -6.10 14.40
CA PRO A 123 -0.52 -5.04 14.44
C PRO A 123 0.10 -3.70 14.87
N HIS A 124 -0.15 -2.67 14.08
CA HIS A 124 0.39 -1.33 14.32
C HIS A 124 -0.55 -0.26 13.78
N LEU A 125 -0.33 0.97 14.18
CA LEU A 125 -0.87 2.18 13.58
C LEU A 125 0.17 2.79 12.65
N ASP A 126 -0.28 3.45 11.62
CA ASP A 126 0.60 4.27 10.79
C ASP A 126 1.10 5.50 11.56
N ILE A 127 2.25 6.04 11.14
CA ILE A 127 2.78 7.29 11.68
C ILE A 127 1.83 8.46 11.39
N PRO A 128 1.79 9.49 12.25
CA PRO A 128 0.86 10.62 12.09
C PRO A 128 1.00 11.38 10.76
N GLU A 129 2.19 11.36 10.17
CA GLU A 129 2.49 12.01 8.91
C GLU A 129 1.84 11.34 7.70
N LYS A 130 1.34 10.12 7.83
CA LYS A 130 0.53 9.48 6.80
C LYS A 130 -0.91 9.95 6.91
N LEU A 131 -1.43 10.58 5.88
CA LEU A 131 -2.83 10.98 5.77
C LEU A 131 -3.71 9.83 5.31
N MET A 132 -3.19 9.02 4.39
CA MET A 132 -3.87 7.87 3.79
C MET A 132 -2.86 6.77 3.50
N THR A 133 -3.27 5.53 3.69
CA THR A 133 -2.55 4.33 3.22
C THR A 133 -3.43 3.56 2.24
N MET A 134 -2.86 3.29 1.07
CA MET A 134 -3.44 2.43 0.04
C MET A 134 -2.49 1.26 -0.24
N MET A 135 -3.06 0.07 -0.39
CA MET A 135 -2.33 -1.12 -0.85
C MET A 135 -2.96 -1.65 -2.12
N LEU A 136 -2.13 -1.89 -3.13
CA LEU A 136 -2.54 -2.53 -4.38
C LEU A 136 -1.84 -3.89 -4.49
N PHE A 137 -2.58 -4.94 -4.80
CA PHE A 137 -2.12 -6.32 -4.80
C PHE A 137 -2.01 -6.89 -6.21
N ILE A 138 -0.92 -7.61 -6.46
CA ILE A 138 -0.84 -8.50 -7.62
C ILE A 138 -0.48 -9.91 -7.13
N ASN A 139 -1.42 -10.83 -7.25
CA ASN A 139 -1.20 -12.23 -6.88
C ASN A 139 -0.84 -13.06 -8.12
N THR A 140 0.36 -12.82 -8.65
CA THR A 140 0.86 -13.47 -9.88
C THR A 140 1.40 -14.89 -9.62
N TYR A 141 1.73 -15.20 -8.37
CA TYR A 141 2.25 -16.51 -7.97
C TYR A 141 1.18 -17.45 -7.40
N ASN A 142 -0.09 -17.07 -7.46
CA ASN A 142 -1.20 -17.83 -6.90
C ASN A 142 -0.99 -18.19 -5.42
N GLU A 143 -0.50 -17.24 -4.66
CA GLU A 143 -0.39 -17.33 -3.21
C GLU A 143 -1.78 -17.32 -2.55
N SER A 144 -1.85 -17.72 -1.29
CA SER A 144 -3.10 -17.72 -0.53
C SER A 144 -3.71 -16.31 -0.45
N GLU A 145 -5.01 -16.18 -0.72
CA GLU A 145 -5.73 -14.91 -0.49
C GLU A 145 -5.69 -14.45 0.98
N LYS A 146 -5.39 -15.35 1.92
CA LYS A 146 -5.19 -15.00 3.33
C LYS A 146 -3.95 -14.15 3.60
N LEU A 147 -3.08 -13.97 2.60
CA LEU A 147 -1.89 -13.12 2.67
C LEU A 147 -2.19 -11.63 2.40
N GLY A 148 -3.42 -11.20 2.53
CA GLY A 148 -3.80 -9.79 2.43
C GLY A 148 -3.35 -8.96 3.64
N THR A 149 -4.14 -7.97 4.00
CA THR A 149 -3.87 -7.17 5.21
C THR A 149 -4.91 -7.47 6.27
N ASP A 150 -4.44 -7.72 7.46
CA ASP A 150 -5.28 -8.01 8.62
C ASP A 150 -5.66 -6.70 9.33
N PHE A 151 -6.96 -6.51 9.59
CA PHE A 151 -7.52 -5.37 10.32
C PHE A 151 -8.03 -5.79 11.67
N TYR A 152 -7.74 -4.99 12.67
CA TYR A 152 -8.03 -5.29 14.07
C TYR A 152 -8.93 -4.21 14.69
N ASP A 153 -9.72 -4.59 15.69
CA ASP A 153 -10.45 -3.64 16.53
C ASP A 153 -9.54 -3.02 17.62
N LEU A 154 -10.13 -2.21 18.48
CA LEU A 154 -9.40 -1.55 19.57
C LEU A 154 -8.94 -2.53 20.68
N ASP A 155 -9.52 -3.70 20.74
CA ASP A 155 -9.12 -4.79 21.64
C ASP A 155 -8.06 -5.72 21.02
N MET A 156 -7.51 -5.34 19.86
CA MET A 156 -6.50 -6.08 19.10
C MET A 156 -7.00 -7.44 18.58
N LYS A 157 -8.31 -7.60 18.45
CA LYS A 157 -8.91 -8.78 17.86
C LYS A 157 -8.96 -8.64 16.35
N LEU A 158 -8.53 -9.67 15.63
CA LEU A 158 -8.67 -9.75 14.17
C LEU A 158 -10.16 -9.73 13.79
N VAL A 159 -10.58 -8.73 13.03
CA VAL A 159 -11.96 -8.57 12.57
C VAL A 159 -12.09 -8.94 11.10
N LYS A 160 -11.12 -8.51 10.27
CA LYS A 160 -11.19 -8.69 8.83
C LYS A 160 -9.78 -8.91 8.26
N THR A 161 -9.67 -9.77 7.27
CA THR A 161 -8.51 -9.81 6.37
C THR A 161 -8.95 -9.32 4.99
N ILE A 162 -8.36 -8.22 4.50
CA ILE A 162 -8.53 -7.82 3.10
C ILE A 162 -7.86 -8.89 2.24
N PRO A 163 -8.56 -9.53 1.29
CA PRO A 163 -7.98 -10.65 0.56
C PRO A 163 -6.83 -10.21 -0.37
N TYR A 164 -5.78 -11.03 -0.44
CA TYR A 164 -4.68 -10.86 -1.39
C TYR A 164 -5.11 -11.36 -2.78
N LYS A 165 -5.99 -10.63 -3.44
CA LYS A 165 -6.47 -10.94 -4.79
C LYS A 165 -5.63 -10.25 -5.84
N HIS A 166 -5.51 -10.92 -7.00
CA HIS A 166 -4.84 -10.32 -8.16
C HIS A 166 -5.61 -9.10 -8.65
N ASN A 167 -4.88 -7.99 -8.90
CA ASN A 167 -5.40 -6.71 -9.34
C ASN A 167 -6.56 -6.19 -8.48
N SER A 168 -6.33 -6.15 -7.19
CA SER A 168 -7.25 -5.57 -6.21
C SER A 168 -6.49 -4.65 -5.26
N GLY A 169 -7.20 -3.94 -4.43
CA GLY A 169 -6.56 -3.08 -3.45
C GLY A 169 -7.54 -2.54 -2.42
N TYR A 170 -7.04 -1.71 -1.55
CA TYR A 170 -7.83 -1.00 -0.57
C TYR A 170 -7.12 0.27 -0.11
N PHE A 171 -7.85 1.19 0.51
CA PHE A 171 -7.26 2.30 1.24
C PHE A 171 -8.08 2.68 2.47
N PHE A 172 -7.44 3.37 3.39
CA PHE A 172 -8.05 3.94 4.59
C PHE A 172 -7.35 5.25 5.01
N ALA A 173 -8.03 6.06 5.82
CA ALA A 173 -7.43 7.20 6.50
C ALA A 173 -6.57 6.70 7.67
N SER A 174 -5.28 7.05 7.73
CA SER A 174 -4.48 6.71 8.91
C SER A 174 -5.01 7.44 10.14
N GLY A 175 -5.18 6.73 11.25
CA GLY A 175 -5.78 7.24 12.47
C GLY A 175 -5.39 6.42 13.70
N ASN A 176 -5.89 6.82 14.87
CA ASN A 176 -5.58 6.17 16.15
C ASN A 176 -6.37 4.87 16.41
N ASN A 177 -7.23 4.48 15.50
CA ASN A 177 -8.05 3.27 15.57
C ASN A 177 -7.88 2.35 14.35
N THR A 178 -6.95 2.66 13.44
CA THR A 178 -6.76 1.91 12.19
C THR A 178 -5.66 0.85 12.35
N TRP A 179 -5.82 -0.04 13.33
CA TRP A 179 -4.90 -1.12 13.60
C TRP A 179 -4.88 -2.13 12.47
N HIS A 180 -3.71 -2.37 11.91
CA HIS A 180 -3.53 -3.28 10.79
C HIS A 180 -2.17 -3.97 10.83
N GLY A 181 -2.07 -5.09 10.12
CA GLY A 181 -0.86 -5.89 10.09
C GLY A 181 -0.94 -7.04 9.08
N LEU A 182 -0.10 -8.02 9.28
CA LEU A 182 -0.11 -9.30 8.57
C LEU A 182 0.36 -10.39 9.55
N GLU A 183 -0.57 -11.23 10.01
CA GLU A 183 -0.22 -12.36 10.87
C GLU A 183 0.80 -13.29 10.19
N LYS A 184 1.54 -14.04 10.99
CA LYS A 184 2.44 -15.09 10.49
C LYS A 184 1.66 -16.11 9.65
N LYS A 185 1.90 -16.10 8.35
CA LYS A 185 1.32 -17.01 7.37
C LYS A 185 2.39 -17.43 6.39
N GLU A 186 2.25 -18.61 5.79
CA GLU A 186 3.21 -19.10 4.81
C GLU A 186 3.12 -18.30 3.51
N ILE A 187 4.23 -17.68 3.12
CA ILE A 187 4.48 -17.17 1.78
C ILE A 187 5.36 -18.22 1.07
N LYS A 188 4.86 -18.81 -0.01
CA LYS A 188 5.56 -19.90 -0.72
C LYS A 188 6.64 -19.37 -1.65
N ILE A 189 6.32 -18.34 -2.41
CA ILE A 189 7.19 -17.71 -3.40
C ILE A 189 7.40 -16.25 -3.02
N GLU A 190 6.40 -15.40 -3.24
CA GLU A 190 6.48 -13.97 -2.99
C GLU A 190 5.09 -13.32 -2.97
N ARG A 191 4.84 -12.45 -2.00
CA ARG A 191 3.69 -11.56 -1.97
C ARG A 191 4.10 -10.21 -2.54
N ARG A 192 3.69 -9.92 -3.77
CA ARG A 192 4.01 -8.70 -4.49
C ARG A 192 2.88 -7.67 -4.33
N CYS A 193 3.22 -6.47 -3.91
CA CYS A 193 2.25 -5.40 -3.76
C CYS A 193 2.89 -4.02 -3.91
N MET A 194 2.05 -3.00 -3.98
CA MET A 194 2.44 -1.60 -3.98
C MET A 194 1.76 -0.92 -2.81
N GLN A 195 2.52 -0.13 -2.06
CA GLN A 195 1.97 0.77 -1.06
C GLN A 195 2.05 2.20 -1.54
N ILE A 196 0.94 2.91 -1.44
CA ILE A 196 0.81 4.31 -1.79
C ILE A 196 0.34 5.06 -0.54
N ASN A 197 0.99 6.19 -0.27
CA ASN A 197 0.57 7.07 0.82
C ASN A 197 0.44 8.51 0.33
N TYR A 198 -0.54 9.26 0.84
CA TYR A 198 -0.43 10.70 0.95
C TYR A 198 0.21 11.02 2.30
N VAL A 199 1.27 11.84 2.28
CA VAL A 199 2.10 12.16 3.47
C VAL A 199 2.32 13.65 3.60
N THR A 200 2.62 14.11 4.83
CA THR A 200 2.88 15.52 5.11
C THR A 200 4.35 15.92 4.95
N PHE A 201 5.27 14.94 4.92
CA PHE A 201 6.68 15.21 4.69
C PHE A 201 7.03 15.20 3.20
N PRO A 202 8.07 15.94 2.78
CA PRO A 202 8.48 16.02 1.37
C PRO A 202 8.90 14.67 0.79
N THR A 203 8.43 14.40 -0.42
CA THR A 203 8.89 13.32 -1.32
C THR A 203 9.17 13.91 -2.70
N SER A 204 9.55 13.08 -3.66
CA SER A 204 9.71 13.49 -5.06
C SER A 204 8.41 13.99 -5.73
N TRP A 205 7.24 13.73 -5.13
CA TRP A 205 5.94 13.90 -5.77
C TRP A 205 4.98 14.78 -4.95
N PRO A 206 5.17 16.13 -4.94
CA PRO A 206 4.20 17.04 -4.35
C PRO A 206 2.87 17.01 -5.12
N ILE A 207 1.75 17.17 -4.40
CA ILE A 207 0.42 17.32 -5.03
C ILE A 207 0.33 18.63 -5.82
N ASN A 208 0.77 19.72 -5.20
CA ASN A 208 0.84 21.04 -5.82
C ASN A 208 2.29 21.28 -6.26
N GLY A 209 2.60 21.03 -7.52
CA GLY A 209 3.93 21.25 -8.09
C GLY A 209 3.86 21.51 -9.59
#